data_5146bf5d11695199a5fa3ac9fb404e08
#
_entry.id   5146bf5d11695199a5fa3ac9fb404e08
#
_cell.length_a   1.000
_cell.length_b   1.000
_cell.length_c   1.000
_cell.angle_alpha   90.00
_cell.angle_beta   90.00
_cell.angle_gamma   90.00
#
_symmetry.space_group_name_H-M   'P 1'
#
loop_
_entity.id
_entity.type
_entity.pdbx_description
1 polymer ?
#
loop_
_entity_poly.entity_id
_entity_poly.type
_entity_poly.pdbx_seq_one_letter_code
_entity_poly.pdbx_strand_id
1 'polypeptide(L)'
;MRNSTEERLKRYISRQGTPAWGKDYRPAIQATPYEAPKTSRPTILKSLRLGRDVHTLSSPETRAALLALYHPALFDLHEQRVLSPVPATHPLKGHPHAVGLTLPNLLGTVVAADQLGVVSRHPKLSLVIEGVRTWVPVPYLGDLLLFLIDEVGPYCVNWTIKATHDDFQRRHTR
;
A
#
# COMPACT_ATOMS: atom_id res chain seq x y z
N MET A 1 -22.30 11.82 2.63
CA MET A 1 -21.24 12.82 2.81
C MET A 1 -19.93 12.26 2.26
N ARG A 2 -19.15 13.04 1.49
CA ARG A 2 -17.78 12.62 1.11
C ARG A 2 -16.88 12.88 2.30
N ASN A 3 -16.25 11.83 2.84
CA ASN A 3 -15.24 12.01 3.88
C ASN A 3 -14.12 12.93 3.36
N SER A 4 -13.68 13.85 4.20
CA SER A 4 -12.55 14.73 3.87
C SER A 4 -11.29 13.91 3.58
N THR A 5 -10.32 14.48 2.87
CA THR A 5 -9.03 13.78 2.64
C THR A 5 -8.33 13.46 3.95
N GLU A 6 -8.46 14.35 4.94
CA GLU A 6 -7.90 14.15 6.28
C GLU A 6 -8.54 12.95 7.00
N GLU A 7 -9.87 12.81 6.98
CA GLU A 7 -10.57 11.66 7.58
C GLU A 7 -10.16 10.34 6.92
N ARG A 8 -9.96 10.35 5.59
CA ARG A 8 -9.45 9.17 4.87
C ARG A 8 -8.06 8.80 5.34
N LEU A 9 -7.14 9.76 5.47
CA LEU A 9 -5.79 9.53 5.95
C LEU A 9 -5.77 9.00 7.38
N LYS A 10 -6.56 9.58 8.28
CA LYS A 10 -6.70 9.09 9.66
C LYS A 10 -7.14 7.62 9.68
N ARG A 11 -8.10 7.25 8.84
CA ARG A 11 -8.57 5.87 8.70
C ARG A 11 -7.48 4.93 8.18
N TYR A 12 -6.71 5.34 7.15
CA TYR A 12 -5.61 4.53 6.62
C TYR A 12 -4.55 4.27 7.68
N ILE A 13 -4.15 5.32 8.41
CA ILE A 13 -3.17 5.22 9.48
C ILE A 13 -3.70 4.33 10.62
N SER A 14 -4.97 4.47 11.02
CA SER A 14 -5.56 3.64 12.08
C SER A 14 -5.59 2.15 11.72
N ARG A 15 -5.76 1.80 10.44
CA ARG A 15 -5.76 0.41 9.96
C ARG A 15 -4.37 -0.20 9.83
N GLN A 16 -3.38 0.62 9.53
CA GLN A 16 -2.03 0.15 9.17
C GLN A 16 -0.93 0.73 10.03
N GLY A 17 -1.25 1.46 11.09
CA GLY A 17 -0.28 2.03 12.02
C GLY A 17 0.44 0.98 12.87
N THR A 18 -0.19 -0.17 13.07
CA THR A 18 0.42 -1.33 13.75
C THR A 18 0.64 -2.44 12.72
N PRO A 19 1.81 -3.10 12.71
CA PRO A 19 2.05 -4.26 11.86
C PRO A 19 1.01 -5.36 12.14
N ALA A 20 0.41 -5.87 11.07
CA ALA A 20 -0.57 -6.95 11.11
C ALA A 20 -0.36 -7.88 9.92
N TRP A 21 -0.62 -9.17 10.09
CA TRP A 21 -0.29 -10.23 9.16
C TRP A 21 -1.46 -11.17 8.93
N GLY A 22 -1.50 -11.83 7.79
CA GLY A 22 -2.49 -12.83 7.44
C GLY A 22 -3.91 -12.33 7.72
N LYS A 23 -4.67 -13.05 8.54
CA LYS A 23 -6.08 -12.76 8.86
C LYS A 23 -6.30 -11.40 9.55
N ASP A 24 -5.29 -10.86 10.21
CA ASP A 24 -5.40 -9.61 10.99
C ASP A 24 -5.08 -8.36 10.16
N TYR A 25 -4.48 -8.53 8.98
CA TYR A 25 -4.21 -7.41 8.07
C TYR A 25 -5.50 -6.73 7.59
N ARG A 26 -5.46 -5.40 7.50
CA ARG A 26 -6.56 -4.58 6.98
C ARG A 26 -6.03 -3.61 5.91
N PRO A 27 -6.59 -3.62 4.68
CA PRO A 27 -6.19 -2.69 3.63
C PRO A 27 -6.59 -1.25 3.97
N ALA A 28 -5.81 -0.27 3.48
CA ALA A 28 -6.14 1.14 3.68
C ALA A 28 -7.49 1.50 3.06
N ILE A 29 -7.79 0.95 1.88
CA ILE A 29 -9.08 1.10 1.20
C ILE A 29 -9.71 -0.29 1.06
N GLN A 30 -10.95 -0.43 1.50
CA GLN A 30 -11.73 -1.65 1.31
C GLN A 30 -12.57 -1.57 0.03
N ALA A 31 -12.79 -2.72 -0.61
CA ALA A 31 -13.62 -2.86 -1.81
C ALA A 31 -15.13 -2.81 -1.44
N THR A 32 -15.52 -1.75 -0.75
CA THR A 32 -16.90 -1.50 -0.35
C THR A 32 -17.48 -0.30 -1.10
N PRO A 33 -18.81 -0.20 -1.27
CA PRO A 33 -19.44 0.95 -1.95
C PRO A 33 -19.11 2.31 -1.33
N TYR A 34 -18.77 2.33 -0.04
CA TYR A 34 -18.49 3.57 0.71
C TYR A 34 -17.03 4.04 0.58
N GLU A 35 -16.10 3.14 0.29
CA GLU A 35 -14.67 3.43 0.28
C GLU A 35 -14.04 3.35 -1.11
N ALA A 36 -14.48 2.41 -1.93
CA ALA A 36 -13.97 2.26 -3.28
C ALA A 36 -14.25 3.51 -4.14
N PRO A 37 -13.31 3.91 -5.00
CA PRO A 37 -13.54 5.00 -5.94
C PRO A 37 -14.74 4.69 -6.84
N LYS A 38 -15.59 5.70 -7.12
CA LYS A 38 -16.83 5.52 -7.91
C LYS A 38 -16.61 4.94 -9.31
N THR A 39 -15.44 5.21 -9.89
CA THR A 39 -15.05 4.74 -11.23
C THR A 39 -14.34 3.40 -11.21
N SER A 40 -14.12 2.83 -10.03
CA SER A 40 -13.44 1.54 -9.88
C SER A 40 -14.41 0.37 -10.05
N ARG A 41 -13.83 -0.83 -10.26
CA ARG A 41 -14.56 -2.11 -10.20
C ARG A 41 -14.03 -2.90 -9.01
N PRO A 42 -14.49 -2.59 -7.80
CA PRO A 42 -14.02 -3.24 -6.59
C PRO A 42 -14.45 -4.72 -6.58
N THR A 43 -13.54 -5.57 -6.12
CA THR A 43 -13.77 -7.00 -5.98
C THR A 43 -13.27 -7.47 -4.63
N ILE A 44 -13.99 -8.40 -4.00
CA ILE A 44 -13.59 -9.08 -2.78
C ILE A 44 -13.28 -10.54 -3.15
N LEU A 45 -12.03 -10.95 -2.95
CA LEU A 45 -11.57 -12.30 -3.17
C LEU A 45 -11.44 -13.02 -1.83
N LYS A 46 -12.17 -14.10 -1.63
CA LYS A 46 -11.99 -14.96 -0.46
C LYS A 46 -10.68 -15.75 -0.60
N SER A 47 -9.77 -15.61 0.35
CA SER A 47 -8.51 -16.34 0.36
C SER A 47 -8.41 -17.23 1.58
N LEU A 48 -8.53 -18.54 1.37
CA LEU A 48 -8.29 -19.54 2.41
C LEU A 48 -6.81 -19.51 2.85
N ARG A 49 -5.91 -19.26 1.92
CA ARG A 49 -4.46 -19.17 2.17
C ARG A 49 -4.11 -18.09 3.20
N LEU A 50 -4.75 -16.94 3.11
CA LEU A 50 -4.51 -15.80 4.01
C LEU A 50 -5.47 -15.79 5.20
N GLY A 51 -6.51 -16.63 5.19
CA GLY A 51 -7.55 -16.67 6.21
C GLY A 51 -8.40 -15.38 6.27
N ARG A 52 -8.46 -14.63 5.17
CA ARG A 52 -9.20 -13.35 5.06
C ARG A 52 -9.63 -13.04 3.63
N ASP A 53 -10.47 -12.04 3.52
CA ASP A 53 -10.82 -11.44 2.24
C ASP A 53 -9.70 -10.49 1.76
N VAL A 54 -9.43 -10.50 0.45
CA VAL A 54 -8.51 -9.61 -0.25
C VAL A 54 -9.33 -8.60 -1.05
N HIS A 55 -9.05 -7.33 -0.86
CA HIS A 55 -9.80 -6.23 -1.46
C HIS A 55 -9.03 -5.61 -2.63
N THR A 56 -9.56 -5.73 -3.84
CA THR A 56 -8.99 -5.09 -5.04
C THR A 56 -9.93 -4.01 -5.57
N LEU A 57 -9.38 -2.95 -6.15
CA LEU A 57 -10.16 -1.79 -6.60
C LEU A 57 -10.35 -1.76 -8.13
N SER A 58 -9.69 -2.66 -8.85
CA SER A 58 -9.79 -2.74 -10.32
C SER A 58 -9.66 -4.16 -10.82
N SER A 59 -10.15 -4.43 -12.05
CA SER A 59 -10.00 -5.75 -12.68
C SER A 59 -8.53 -6.16 -12.91
N PRO A 60 -7.60 -5.26 -13.31
CA PRO A 60 -6.18 -5.58 -13.36
C PRO A 60 -5.61 -5.99 -11.99
N GLU A 61 -5.94 -5.26 -10.91
CA GLU A 61 -5.53 -5.64 -9.57
C GLU A 61 -6.08 -7.00 -9.15
N THR A 62 -7.34 -7.30 -9.48
CA THR A 62 -7.96 -8.60 -9.21
C THR A 62 -7.18 -9.74 -9.87
N ARG A 63 -6.80 -9.58 -11.15
CA ARG A 63 -6.00 -10.58 -11.88
C ARG A 63 -4.61 -10.74 -11.27
N ALA A 64 -3.94 -9.63 -10.96
CA ALA A 64 -2.63 -9.66 -10.32
C ALA A 64 -2.68 -10.31 -8.93
N ALA A 65 -3.70 -9.99 -8.11
CA ALA A 65 -3.90 -10.62 -6.82
C ALA A 65 -4.13 -12.13 -6.93
N LEU A 66 -4.92 -12.58 -7.90
CA LEU A 66 -5.10 -14.02 -8.16
C LEU A 66 -3.78 -14.68 -8.53
N LEU A 67 -2.99 -14.10 -9.44
CA LEU A 67 -1.67 -14.64 -9.79
C LEU A 67 -0.76 -14.71 -8.56
N ALA A 68 -0.73 -13.66 -7.74
CA ALA A 68 0.05 -13.63 -6.51
C ALA A 68 -0.37 -14.73 -5.53
N LEU A 69 -1.69 -14.93 -5.33
CA LEU A 69 -2.22 -15.93 -4.41
C LEU A 69 -1.89 -17.37 -4.82
N TYR A 70 -1.63 -17.63 -6.10
CA TYR A 70 -1.18 -18.93 -6.61
C TYR A 70 0.34 -19.09 -6.60
N HIS A 71 1.11 -18.02 -6.31
CA HIS A 71 2.56 -18.11 -6.28
C HIS A 71 3.03 -19.02 -5.12
N PRO A 72 3.83 -20.07 -5.37
CA PRO A 72 4.19 -21.06 -4.34
C PRO A 72 4.95 -20.45 -3.16
N ALA A 73 5.84 -19.50 -3.42
CA ALA A 73 6.65 -18.83 -2.40
C ALA A 73 5.90 -17.75 -1.61
N LEU A 74 4.65 -17.41 -1.95
CA LEU A 74 3.89 -16.40 -1.22
C LEU A 74 3.53 -16.91 0.17
N PHE A 75 3.80 -16.13 1.22
CA PHE A 75 3.31 -16.42 2.57
C PHE A 75 2.34 -15.36 3.11
N ASP A 76 2.39 -14.12 2.58
CA ASP A 76 1.38 -13.10 2.87
C ASP A 76 1.25 -12.11 1.70
N LEU A 77 0.15 -11.37 1.65
CA LEU A 77 -0.15 -10.37 0.65
C LEU A 77 -0.87 -9.19 1.32
N HIS A 78 -0.34 -7.99 1.13
CA HIS A 78 -0.98 -6.77 1.61
C HIS A 78 -1.42 -5.91 0.42
N GLU A 79 -2.69 -5.88 0.14
CA GLU A 79 -3.29 -4.97 -0.85
C GLU A 79 -3.51 -3.59 -0.25
N GLN A 80 -3.49 -2.55 -1.09
CA GLN A 80 -3.72 -1.16 -0.69
C GLN A 80 -2.84 -0.75 0.51
N ARG A 81 -1.54 -1.06 0.43
CA ARG A 81 -0.58 -0.78 1.50
C ARG A 81 -0.19 0.69 1.53
N VAL A 82 -0.26 1.31 2.71
CA VAL A 82 0.27 2.67 2.93
C VAL A 82 1.79 2.67 2.81
N LEU A 83 2.31 3.46 1.88
CA LEU A 83 3.73 3.70 1.70
C LEU A 83 4.11 4.99 2.44
N SER A 84 4.86 4.87 3.51
CA SER A 84 5.20 6.00 4.39
C SER A 84 5.92 7.12 3.63
N PRO A 85 5.52 8.38 3.80
CA PRO A 85 6.27 9.52 3.26
C PRO A 85 7.60 9.77 3.98
N VAL A 86 7.72 9.34 5.22
CA VAL A 86 8.91 9.51 6.09
C VAL A 86 9.58 8.15 6.33
N PRO A 87 10.84 8.14 6.81
CA PRO A 87 11.53 6.90 7.14
C PRO A 87 10.67 5.98 8.02
N ALA A 88 10.64 4.71 7.67
CA ALA A 88 9.80 3.71 8.32
C ALA A 88 10.53 2.37 8.44
N THR A 89 10.04 1.52 9.33
CA THR A 89 10.56 0.17 9.49
C THR A 89 10.27 -0.68 8.26
N HIS A 90 11.15 -1.65 8.01
CA HIS A 90 10.95 -2.61 6.91
C HIS A 90 9.59 -3.33 7.03
N PRO A 91 8.88 -3.59 5.94
CA PRO A 91 7.57 -4.25 5.99
C PRO A 91 7.56 -5.63 6.65
N LEU A 92 8.67 -6.36 6.60
CA LEU A 92 8.83 -7.67 7.25
C LEU A 92 9.13 -7.59 8.75
N LYS A 93 9.37 -6.40 9.31
CA LYS A 93 9.74 -6.29 10.73
C LYS A 93 8.61 -6.79 11.63
N GLY A 94 8.93 -7.76 12.48
CA GLY A 94 7.97 -8.41 13.38
C GLY A 94 7.24 -9.61 12.79
N HIS A 95 7.49 -9.96 11.53
CA HIS A 95 6.94 -11.20 10.96
C HIS A 95 7.72 -12.44 11.46
N PRO A 96 7.04 -13.58 11.76
CA PRO A 96 7.72 -14.80 12.23
C PRO A 96 8.83 -15.30 11.31
N HIS A 97 8.65 -15.21 9.97
CA HIS A 97 9.69 -15.61 9.00
C HIS A 97 10.91 -14.67 8.98
N ALA A 98 10.84 -13.51 9.61
CA ALA A 98 11.92 -12.53 9.64
C ALA A 98 12.59 -12.42 11.02
N VAL A 99 12.32 -13.34 11.93
CA VAL A 99 12.96 -13.40 13.26
C VAL A 99 14.46 -13.59 13.09
N GLY A 100 15.24 -12.77 13.77
CA GLY A 100 16.71 -12.79 13.72
C GLY A 100 17.32 -12.10 12.50
N LEU A 101 16.52 -11.60 11.55
CA LEU A 101 17.06 -10.89 10.40
C LEU A 101 17.30 -9.40 10.72
N THR A 102 18.45 -8.90 10.23
CA THR A 102 18.72 -7.45 10.22
C THR A 102 18.08 -6.86 8.98
N LEU A 103 16.99 -6.13 9.18
CA LEU A 103 16.22 -5.51 8.10
C LEU A 103 16.51 -4.01 8.05
N PRO A 104 16.89 -3.44 6.88
CA PRO A 104 17.12 -2.01 6.75
C PRO A 104 15.81 -1.24 6.88
N ASN A 105 15.87 -0.03 7.44
CA ASN A 105 14.74 0.87 7.40
C ASN A 105 14.51 1.37 5.96
N LEU A 106 13.24 1.65 5.63
CA LEU A 106 12.88 2.31 4.38
C LEU A 106 13.13 3.82 4.49
N LEU A 107 13.60 4.44 3.43
CA LEU A 107 13.88 5.87 3.39
C LEU A 107 12.61 6.75 3.48
N GLY A 108 11.46 6.19 3.09
CA GLY A 108 10.24 6.95 2.90
C GLY A 108 10.12 7.54 1.49
N THR A 109 8.87 7.75 1.04
CA THR A 109 8.61 8.15 -0.35
C THR A 109 9.03 9.59 -0.68
N VAL A 110 9.11 10.48 0.31
CA VAL A 110 9.59 11.86 0.12
C VAL A 110 11.08 11.87 -0.15
N VAL A 111 11.88 11.17 0.64
CA VAL A 111 13.34 11.07 0.46
C VAL A 111 13.66 10.39 -0.87
N ALA A 112 12.95 9.30 -1.20
CA ALA A 112 13.13 8.63 -2.48
C ALA A 112 12.79 9.56 -3.67
N ALA A 113 11.71 10.35 -3.57
CA ALA A 113 11.34 11.33 -4.60
C ALA A 113 12.36 12.46 -4.73
N ASP A 114 12.98 12.88 -3.64
CA ASP A 114 14.04 13.90 -3.64
C ASP A 114 15.29 13.39 -4.35
N GLN A 115 15.74 12.19 -4.00
CA GLN A 115 16.88 11.54 -4.66
C GLN A 115 16.69 11.36 -6.19
N LEU A 116 15.42 11.19 -6.62
CA LEU A 116 15.06 11.10 -8.03
C LEU A 116 14.79 12.46 -8.70
N GLY A 117 14.91 13.57 -7.97
CA GLY A 117 14.63 14.92 -8.49
C GLY A 117 13.13 15.17 -8.80
N VAL A 118 12.21 14.40 -8.20
CA VAL A 118 10.76 14.48 -8.47
C VAL A 118 9.92 14.83 -7.23
N VAL A 119 10.53 15.34 -6.18
CA VAL A 119 9.84 15.69 -4.93
C VAL A 119 8.69 16.70 -5.12
N SER A 120 8.78 17.58 -6.13
CA SER A 120 7.71 18.51 -6.47
C SER A 120 6.40 17.82 -6.88
N ARG A 121 6.47 16.58 -7.36
CA ARG A 121 5.33 15.75 -7.77
C ARG A 121 4.75 14.94 -6.61
N HIS A 122 5.41 14.92 -5.45
CA HIS A 122 4.90 14.19 -4.28
C HIS A 122 3.59 14.84 -3.81
N PRO A 123 2.51 14.05 -3.59
CA PRO A 123 1.22 14.58 -3.19
C PRO A 123 1.33 15.23 -1.80
N LYS A 124 0.70 16.40 -1.67
CA LYS A 124 0.69 17.20 -0.43
C LYS A 124 -0.74 17.58 -0.07
N LEU A 125 -1.00 17.67 1.22
CA LEU A 125 -2.25 18.16 1.77
C LEU A 125 -1.98 19.39 2.63
N SER A 126 -2.78 20.44 2.46
CA SER A 126 -2.73 21.62 3.32
C SER A 126 -3.57 21.35 4.57
N LEU A 127 -2.95 21.37 5.73
CA LEU A 127 -3.59 21.26 7.05
C LEU A 127 -3.33 22.53 7.86
N VAL A 128 -4.23 22.82 8.80
CA VAL A 128 -3.98 23.86 9.81
C VAL A 128 -3.44 23.16 11.05
N ILE A 129 -2.18 23.42 11.38
CA ILE A 129 -1.48 22.90 12.55
C ILE A 129 -1.15 24.09 13.44
N GLU A 130 -1.64 24.10 14.66
CA GLU A 130 -1.46 25.19 15.62
C GLU A 130 -1.80 26.58 15.05
N GLY A 131 -2.87 26.67 14.25
CA GLY A 131 -3.30 27.90 13.60
C GLY A 131 -2.52 28.27 12.34
N VAL A 132 -1.47 27.56 11.97
CA VAL A 132 -0.64 27.81 10.79
C VAL A 132 -0.98 26.83 9.68
N ARG A 133 -1.21 27.33 8.46
CA ARG A 133 -1.42 26.51 7.26
C ARG A 133 -0.12 25.86 6.82
N THR A 134 -0.03 24.56 6.97
CA THR A 134 1.18 23.77 6.70
C THR A 134 0.89 22.71 5.61
N TRP A 135 1.83 22.53 4.66
CA TRP A 135 1.76 21.49 3.66
C TRP A 135 2.45 20.21 4.18
N VAL A 136 1.68 19.14 4.30
CA VAL A 136 2.18 17.83 4.73
C VAL A 136 2.15 16.84 3.58
N PRO A 137 3.19 16.01 3.40
CA PRO A 137 3.20 14.98 2.38
C PRO A 137 2.14 13.93 2.69
N VAL A 138 1.42 13.50 1.65
CA VAL A 138 0.40 12.45 1.74
C VAL A 138 1.03 11.11 1.35
N PRO A 139 0.82 10.02 2.11
CA PRO A 139 1.36 8.72 1.74
C PRO A 139 0.78 8.23 0.41
N TYR A 140 1.60 7.55 -0.39
CA TYR A 140 1.12 6.75 -1.51
C TYR A 140 0.48 5.46 -0.99
N LEU A 141 -0.37 4.87 -1.83
CA LEU A 141 -0.87 3.52 -1.63
C LEU A 141 -0.26 2.61 -2.69
N GLY A 142 0.39 1.55 -2.24
CA GLY A 142 0.84 0.46 -3.10
C GLY A 142 -0.34 -0.44 -3.43
N ASP A 143 -0.42 -0.92 -4.67
CA ASP A 143 -1.53 -1.77 -5.07
C ASP A 143 -1.45 -3.15 -4.39
N LEU A 144 -0.32 -3.85 -4.53
CA LEU A 144 -0.06 -5.14 -3.89
C LEU A 144 1.37 -5.19 -3.36
N LEU A 145 1.55 -5.49 -2.08
CA LEU A 145 2.83 -5.82 -1.47
C LEU A 145 2.84 -7.34 -1.18
N LEU A 146 3.66 -8.07 -1.92
CA LEU A 146 3.84 -9.52 -1.80
C LEU A 146 4.93 -9.82 -0.79
N PHE A 147 4.68 -10.78 0.09
CA PHE A 147 5.66 -11.33 0.99
C PHE A 147 5.99 -12.75 0.56
N LEU A 148 7.23 -12.94 0.17
CA LEU A 148 7.74 -14.15 -0.48
C LEU A 148 8.89 -14.72 0.32
N ILE A 149 9.09 -16.03 0.18
CA ILE A 149 10.23 -16.72 0.77
C ILE A 149 10.88 -17.62 -0.30
N ASP A 150 12.18 -17.56 -0.40
CA ASP A 150 13.01 -18.42 -1.25
C ASP A 150 14.15 -19.06 -0.47
N GLU A 151 15.14 -19.62 -1.17
CA GLU A 151 16.30 -20.28 -0.57
C GLU A 151 17.21 -19.32 0.21
N VAL A 152 17.17 -18.03 -0.10
CA VAL A 152 17.95 -16.98 0.57
C VAL A 152 17.23 -16.49 1.83
N GLY A 153 15.91 -16.50 1.83
CA GLY A 153 15.08 -16.08 2.96
C GLY A 153 13.86 -15.27 2.55
N PRO A 154 13.17 -14.66 3.51
CA PRO A 154 11.97 -13.88 3.25
C PRO A 154 12.32 -12.50 2.67
N TYR A 155 11.55 -12.09 1.67
CA TYR A 155 11.63 -10.75 1.06
C TYR A 155 10.23 -10.24 0.70
N CYS A 156 10.14 -8.97 0.32
CA CYS A 156 8.88 -8.40 -0.14
C CYS A 156 9.05 -7.61 -1.43
N VAL A 157 8.02 -7.65 -2.27
CA VAL A 157 7.98 -6.97 -3.57
C VAL A 157 6.70 -6.15 -3.68
N ASN A 158 6.83 -4.86 -3.98
CA ASN A 158 5.67 -4.02 -4.24
C ASN A 158 5.35 -4.03 -5.74
N TRP A 159 4.14 -4.47 -6.07
CA TRP A 159 3.61 -4.42 -7.43
C TRP A 159 2.72 -3.19 -7.59
N THR A 160 3.04 -2.36 -8.58
CA THR A 160 2.18 -1.29 -9.06
C THR A 160 1.45 -1.77 -10.30
N ILE A 161 0.13 -1.76 -10.26
CA ILE A 161 -0.73 -2.36 -11.28
C ILE A 161 -1.33 -1.26 -12.16
N LYS A 162 -1.16 -1.38 -13.48
CA LYS A 162 -1.81 -0.50 -14.47
C LYS A 162 -2.56 -1.33 -15.50
N ALA A 163 -3.62 -0.75 -16.06
CA ALA A 163 -4.45 -1.44 -17.05
C ALA A 163 -3.72 -1.65 -18.38
N THR A 164 -2.89 -0.68 -18.78
CA THR A 164 -2.13 -0.70 -20.03
C THR A 164 -0.71 -0.22 -19.84
N HIS A 165 0.18 -0.52 -20.80
CA HIS A 165 1.55 -0.01 -20.81
C HIS A 165 1.58 1.53 -20.83
N ASP A 166 0.70 2.15 -21.60
CA ASP A 166 0.61 3.61 -21.74
C ASP A 166 0.27 4.29 -20.40
N ASP A 167 -0.47 3.62 -19.52
CA ASP A 167 -0.80 4.17 -18.21
C ASP A 167 0.43 4.34 -17.30
N PHE A 168 1.52 3.58 -17.54
CA PHE A 168 2.80 3.80 -16.85
C PHE A 168 3.53 5.05 -17.37
N GLN A 169 3.32 5.40 -18.64
CA GLN A 169 4.01 6.53 -19.29
C GLN A 169 3.26 7.83 -19.14
N ARG A 170 1.97 7.79 -18.83
CA ARG A 170 1.18 9.00 -18.63
C ARG A 170 1.75 9.82 -17.47
N ARG A 171 2.34 10.97 -17.82
CA ARG A 171 2.67 11.98 -16.84
C ARG A 171 1.36 12.45 -16.22
N HIS A 172 1.18 12.21 -14.93
CA HIS A 172 0.07 12.84 -14.21
C HIS A 172 0.33 14.34 -14.14
N THR A 173 -0.06 15.05 -15.18
CA THR A 173 -0.26 16.48 -15.16
C THR A 173 -1.57 16.73 -14.42
N ARG A 174 -1.49 17.00 -13.14
CA ARG A 174 -2.52 17.67 -12.34
C ARG A 174 -1.87 18.64 -11.40
#